data_73225f03e4eeea58b7a5599dcb6c5ba9
#
_entry.id   73225f03e4eeea58b7a5599dcb6c5ba9
#
_cell.length_a   1.000
_cell.length_b   1.000
_cell.length_c   1.000
_cell.angle_alpha   90.00
_cell.angle_beta   90.00
_cell.angle_gamma   90.00
#
_symmetry.space_group_name_H-M   'P 1'
#
loop_
_entity.id
_entity.type
_entity.pdbx_description
1 polymer ?
#
loop_
_entity_poly.entity_id
_entity_poly.type
_entity_poly.pdbx_seq_one_letter_code
_entity_poly.pdbx_strand_id
1 'polypeptide(L)'
;MNRAETGRRGEAAAARWYQKQGCRLLAHNFHTRMGELDVVVQEPDGTIVICEVKTRAEGSLASPAEAVDRPKQRRLICAAQYYLQQNGLSDAPVRFDVAEVFPLDSGRWMVHLSLIHI
;
A
#
# COMPACT_ATOMS: atom_id res chain seq x y z
N MET A 1 -10.89 -1.74 19.54
CA MET A 1 -10.31 -2.26 18.28
C MET A 1 -8.83 -2.52 18.50
N ASN A 2 -8.33 -3.70 18.17
CA ASN A 2 -6.92 -4.02 18.33
C ASN A 2 -6.10 -3.56 17.11
N ARG A 3 -4.77 -3.68 17.19
CA ARG A 3 -3.85 -3.24 16.12
C ARG A 3 -4.11 -3.95 14.79
N ALA A 4 -4.40 -5.26 14.85
CA ALA A 4 -4.62 -6.03 13.64
C ALA A 4 -5.89 -5.56 12.90
N GLU A 5 -6.96 -5.31 13.63
CA GLU A 5 -8.19 -4.78 13.04
C GLU A 5 -8.01 -3.38 12.49
N THR A 6 -7.31 -2.52 13.22
CA THR A 6 -7.01 -1.16 12.76
C THR A 6 -6.20 -1.19 11.48
N GLY A 7 -5.20 -2.06 11.40
CA GLY A 7 -4.39 -2.23 10.20
C GLY A 7 -5.22 -2.70 9.00
N ARG A 8 -6.08 -3.69 9.20
CA ARG A 8 -6.95 -4.20 8.12
C ARG A 8 -7.92 -3.14 7.63
N ARG A 9 -8.48 -2.33 8.53
CA ARG A 9 -9.37 -1.23 8.15
C ARG A 9 -8.63 -0.14 7.40
N GLY A 10 -7.40 0.16 7.80
CA GLY A 10 -6.55 1.11 7.08
C GLY A 10 -6.23 0.64 5.67
N GLU A 11 -5.87 -0.63 5.51
CA GLU A 11 -5.61 -1.22 4.20
C GLU A 11 -6.85 -1.19 3.33
N ALA A 12 -8.02 -1.51 3.90
CA ALA A 12 -9.28 -1.44 3.16
C ALA A 12 -9.59 0.00 2.72
N ALA A 13 -9.31 0.98 3.57
CA ALA A 13 -9.50 2.39 3.23
C ALA A 13 -8.61 2.81 2.07
N ALA A 14 -7.33 2.41 2.08
CA ALA A 14 -6.40 2.68 1.00
C ALA A 14 -6.88 2.02 -0.31
N ALA A 15 -7.30 0.75 -0.24
CA ALA A 15 -7.80 0.05 -1.41
C ALA A 15 -9.02 0.75 -2.01
N ARG A 16 -9.96 1.18 -1.17
CA ARG A 16 -11.15 1.90 -1.64
C ARG A 16 -10.77 3.23 -2.29
N TRP A 17 -9.77 3.92 -1.74
CA TRP A 17 -9.31 5.17 -2.33
C TRP A 17 -8.82 4.94 -3.76
N TYR A 18 -7.99 3.92 -3.98
CA TYR A 18 -7.49 3.59 -5.31
C TYR A 18 -8.64 3.18 -6.25
N GLN A 19 -9.59 2.40 -5.77
CA GLN A 19 -10.74 1.98 -6.58
C GLN A 19 -11.56 3.18 -7.05
N LYS A 20 -11.71 4.19 -6.20
CA LYS A 20 -12.40 5.44 -6.58
C LYS A 20 -11.63 6.22 -7.64
N GLN A 21 -10.33 6.03 -7.74
CA GLN A 21 -9.51 6.63 -8.80
C GLN A 21 -9.53 5.83 -10.10
N GLY A 22 -10.31 4.76 -10.15
CA GLY A 22 -10.42 3.91 -11.34
C GLY A 22 -9.46 2.74 -11.37
N CYS A 23 -8.73 2.50 -10.29
CA CYS A 23 -7.81 1.37 -10.21
C CYS A 23 -8.55 0.08 -9.88
N ARG A 24 -7.99 -1.04 -10.36
CA ARG A 24 -8.49 -2.37 -10.04
C ARG A 24 -7.67 -2.97 -8.89
N LEU A 25 -8.33 -3.46 -7.86
CA LEU A 25 -7.65 -4.15 -6.77
C LEU A 25 -7.19 -5.52 -7.24
N LEU A 26 -5.89 -5.80 -7.17
CA LEU A 26 -5.31 -7.09 -7.56
C LEU A 26 -5.05 -7.98 -6.36
N ALA A 27 -4.55 -7.41 -5.27
CA ALA A 27 -4.25 -8.17 -4.06
C ALA A 27 -4.20 -7.25 -2.85
N HIS A 28 -4.44 -7.82 -1.69
CA HIS A 28 -4.22 -7.15 -0.42
C HIS A 28 -3.64 -8.15 0.57
N ASN A 29 -2.82 -7.65 1.48
CA ASN A 29 -2.23 -8.46 2.54
C ASN A 29 -1.54 -9.72 1.98
N PHE A 30 -0.75 -9.53 0.93
CA PHE A 30 -0.03 -10.62 0.26
C PHE A 30 1.29 -10.89 0.98
N HIS A 31 1.48 -12.13 1.42
CA HIS A 31 2.65 -12.53 2.21
C HIS A 31 3.62 -13.37 1.39
N THR A 32 4.90 -13.05 1.51
CA THR A 32 5.99 -13.86 0.94
C THR A 32 7.05 -14.09 2.02
N ARG A 33 8.00 -14.96 1.72
CA ARG A 33 9.14 -15.19 2.61
C ARG A 33 10.03 -13.95 2.75
N MET A 34 10.06 -13.09 1.72
CA MET A 34 10.90 -11.89 1.69
C MET A 34 10.21 -10.67 2.29
N GLY A 35 8.89 -10.66 2.35
CA GLY A 35 8.15 -9.52 2.86
C GLY A 35 6.68 -9.59 2.51
N GLU A 36 5.97 -8.49 2.80
CA GLU A 36 4.53 -8.40 2.62
C GLU A 36 4.19 -7.24 1.69
N LEU A 37 3.06 -7.37 0.97
CA LEU A 37 2.48 -6.29 0.18
C LEU A 37 1.10 -6.01 0.75
N ASP A 38 0.90 -4.79 1.24
CA ASP A 38 -0.36 -4.42 1.89
C ASP A 38 -1.49 -4.30 0.89
N VAL A 39 -1.27 -3.55 -0.20
CA VAL A 39 -2.25 -3.33 -1.26
C VAL A 39 -1.54 -3.30 -2.60
N VAL A 40 -2.09 -4.01 -3.58
CA VAL A 40 -1.63 -4.01 -4.96
C VAL A 40 -2.80 -3.67 -5.86
N VAL A 41 -2.67 -2.61 -6.64
CA VAL A 41 -3.71 -2.21 -7.58
C VAL A 41 -3.13 -2.01 -8.97
N GLN A 42 -3.99 -1.98 -9.97
CA GLN A 42 -3.61 -1.68 -11.35
C GLN A 42 -4.35 -0.44 -11.83
N GLU A 43 -3.60 0.54 -12.32
CA GLU A 43 -4.18 1.74 -12.91
C GLU A 43 -4.79 1.41 -14.28
N PRO A 44 -5.70 2.28 -14.78
CA PRO A 44 -6.31 2.06 -16.09
C PRO A 44 -5.29 1.93 -17.23
N ASP A 45 -4.11 2.56 -17.11
CA ASP A 45 -3.05 2.48 -18.11
C ASP A 45 -2.20 1.20 -17.99
N GLY A 46 -2.47 0.33 -17.02
CA GLY A 46 -1.75 -0.92 -16.81
C GLY A 46 -0.65 -0.85 -15.77
N THR A 47 -0.32 0.33 -15.25
CA THR A 47 0.71 0.47 -14.21
C THR A 47 0.28 -0.27 -12.94
N ILE A 48 1.21 -1.09 -12.41
CA ILE A 48 0.98 -1.78 -11.13
C ILE A 48 1.47 -0.86 -10.01
N VAL A 49 0.61 -0.64 -9.03
CA VAL A 49 0.94 0.17 -7.86
C VAL A 49 1.07 -0.76 -6.65
N ILE A 50 2.25 -0.77 -6.07
CA ILE A 50 2.55 -1.49 -4.83
C ILE A 50 2.47 -0.45 -3.71
N CYS A 51 1.48 -0.58 -2.84
CA CYS A 51 1.22 0.42 -1.82
C CYS A 51 1.47 -0.13 -0.42
N GLU A 52 2.39 0.53 0.29
CA GLU A 52 2.61 0.29 1.72
C GLU A 52 1.64 1.17 2.49
N VAL A 53 0.86 0.59 3.39
CA VAL A 53 -0.16 1.31 4.15
C VAL A 53 0.31 1.52 5.58
N LYS A 54 0.27 2.77 6.04
CA LYS A 54 0.56 3.14 7.42
C LYS A 54 -0.69 3.75 8.03
N THR A 55 -1.26 3.03 9.00
CA THR A 55 -2.43 3.53 9.74
C THR A 55 -1.93 4.40 10.89
N ARG A 56 -2.37 5.65 10.92
CA ARG A 56 -1.95 6.63 11.91
C ARG A 56 -3.11 6.96 12.83
N ALA A 57 -2.78 7.27 14.09
CA ALA A 57 -3.75 7.82 14.99
C ALA A 57 -4.09 9.25 14.55
N GLU A 58 -5.30 9.70 14.87
CA GLU A 58 -5.70 11.09 14.63
C GLU A 58 -4.71 12.04 15.30
N GLY A 59 -4.29 13.07 14.59
CA GLY A 59 -3.35 14.05 15.09
C GLY A 59 -1.88 13.63 15.05
N SER A 60 -1.58 12.47 14.50
CA SER A 60 -0.19 12.02 14.34
C SER A 60 0.58 12.92 13.38
N LEU A 61 1.84 13.25 13.75
CA LEU A 61 2.71 14.11 12.95
C LEU A 61 3.87 13.35 12.30
N ALA A 62 3.80 12.02 12.28
CA ALA A 62 4.87 11.22 11.70
C ALA A 62 5.04 11.52 10.21
N SER A 63 6.30 11.61 9.76
CA SER A 63 6.62 11.83 8.35
C SER A 63 6.47 10.54 7.56
N PRO A 64 5.91 10.56 6.33
CA PRO A 64 5.86 9.38 5.47
C PRO A 64 7.24 8.78 5.21
N ALA A 65 8.26 9.61 5.09
CA ALA A 65 9.63 9.15 4.82
C ALA A 65 10.18 8.25 5.92
N GLU A 66 9.69 8.38 7.15
CA GLU A 66 10.12 7.55 8.28
C GLU A 66 9.51 6.15 8.23
N ALA A 67 8.47 5.95 7.43
CA ALA A 67 7.74 4.69 7.40
C ALA A 67 8.44 3.60 6.61
N VAL A 68 9.32 3.96 5.66
CA VAL A 68 9.91 2.99 4.73
C VAL A 68 11.41 3.24 4.59
N ASP A 69 12.19 2.58 5.44
CA ASP A 69 13.65 2.63 5.37
C ASP A 69 14.19 1.73 4.26
N ARG A 70 15.51 1.75 4.02
CA ARG A 70 16.13 0.97 2.95
C ARG A 70 15.95 -0.54 3.12
N PRO A 71 16.12 -1.14 4.30
CA PRO A 71 15.84 -2.57 4.46
C PRO A 71 14.39 -2.92 4.11
N LYS A 72 13.43 -2.08 4.50
CA LYS A 72 12.03 -2.30 4.16
C LYS A 72 11.79 -2.14 2.66
N GLN A 73 12.42 -1.15 2.03
CA GLN A 73 12.34 -0.98 0.57
C GLN A 73 12.83 -2.23 -0.15
N ARG A 74 13.95 -2.81 0.30
CA ARG A 74 14.47 -4.05 -0.31
C ARG A 74 13.48 -5.19 -0.17
N ARG A 75 12.85 -5.33 0.99
CA ARG A 75 11.83 -6.38 1.20
C ARG A 75 10.62 -6.15 0.31
N LEU A 76 10.19 -4.90 0.15
CA LEU A 76 9.09 -4.56 -0.75
C LEU A 76 9.41 -4.92 -2.19
N ILE A 77 10.62 -4.57 -2.66
CA ILE A 77 11.05 -4.89 -4.03
C ILE A 77 11.03 -6.40 -4.24
N CYS A 78 11.59 -7.17 -3.32
CA CYS A 78 11.64 -8.63 -3.45
C CYS A 78 10.23 -9.24 -3.46
N ALA A 79 9.37 -8.81 -2.56
CA ALA A 79 7.99 -9.28 -2.50
C ALA A 79 7.22 -8.92 -3.76
N ALA A 80 7.43 -7.70 -4.27
CA ALA A 80 6.80 -7.24 -5.50
C ALA A 80 7.25 -8.05 -6.70
N GLN A 81 8.54 -8.31 -6.84
CA GLN A 81 9.08 -9.13 -7.93
C GLN A 81 8.46 -10.53 -7.91
N TYR A 82 8.36 -11.14 -6.73
CA TYR A 82 7.72 -12.43 -6.57
C TYR A 82 6.26 -12.38 -7.04
N TYR A 83 5.50 -11.38 -6.55
CA TYR A 83 4.10 -11.22 -6.92
C TYR A 83 3.94 -11.07 -8.44
N LEU A 84 4.74 -10.20 -9.04
CA LEU A 84 4.66 -9.93 -10.48
C LEU A 84 4.94 -11.17 -11.31
N GLN A 85 5.97 -11.94 -10.94
CA GLN A 85 6.29 -13.20 -11.62
C GLN A 85 5.16 -14.22 -11.51
N GLN A 86 4.59 -14.35 -10.31
CA GLN A 86 3.50 -15.30 -10.07
C GLN A 86 2.24 -14.97 -10.88
N ASN A 87 2.05 -13.71 -11.22
CA ASN A 87 0.83 -13.23 -11.88
C ASN A 87 1.03 -12.82 -13.33
N GLY A 88 2.19 -13.14 -13.92
CA GLY A 88 2.46 -12.84 -15.31
C GLY A 88 2.56 -11.34 -15.62
N LEU A 89 2.98 -10.54 -14.65
CA LEU A 89 3.02 -9.09 -14.76
C LEU A 89 4.45 -8.53 -14.76
N SER A 90 5.45 -9.37 -15.02
CA SER A 90 6.86 -8.96 -14.91
C SER A 90 7.24 -7.82 -15.86
N ASP A 91 6.51 -7.65 -16.96
CA ASP A 91 6.80 -6.59 -17.94
C ASP A 91 5.97 -5.33 -17.72
N ALA A 92 5.09 -5.31 -16.73
CA ALA A 92 4.26 -4.15 -16.46
C ALA A 92 5.07 -3.03 -15.80
N PRO A 93 4.75 -1.75 -16.09
CA PRO A 93 5.31 -0.66 -15.30
C PRO A 93 4.89 -0.77 -13.85
N VAL A 94 5.77 -0.41 -12.92
CA VAL A 94 5.51 -0.55 -11.48
C VAL A 94 5.83 0.76 -10.78
N ARG A 95 4.98 1.12 -9.84
CA ARG A 95 5.18 2.27 -8.96
C ARG A 95 4.99 1.82 -7.52
N PHE A 96 5.78 2.40 -6.62
CA PHE A 96 5.67 2.15 -5.18
C PHE A 96 5.14 3.39 -4.48
N ASP A 97 4.08 3.23 -3.72
CA ASP A 97 3.45 4.30 -2.96
C ASP A 97 3.46 3.99 -1.46
N VAL A 98 3.46 5.02 -0.64
CA VAL A 98 3.10 4.93 0.77
C VAL A 98 1.78 5.64 0.96
N ALA A 99 0.81 4.95 1.54
CA ALA A 99 -0.46 5.55 1.93
C ALA A 99 -0.50 5.68 3.44
N GLU A 100 -0.53 6.91 3.94
CA GLU A 100 -0.85 7.16 5.34
C GLU A 100 -2.36 7.32 5.43
N VAL A 101 -2.99 6.54 6.30
CA VAL A 101 -4.44 6.58 6.47
C VAL A 101 -4.78 6.97 7.89
N PHE A 102 -5.70 7.91 8.02
CA PHE A 102 -6.09 8.51 9.29
C PHE A 102 -7.59 8.29 9.49
N PRO A 103 -8.01 7.62 10.59
CA PRO A 103 -9.43 7.53 10.89
C PRO A 103 -9.94 8.90 11.35
N LEU A 104 -11.12 9.30 10.88
CA LEU A 104 -11.78 10.53 11.24
C LEU A 104 -12.96 10.23 12.16
N ASP A 105 -13.39 11.23 12.96
CA ASP A 105 -14.52 11.09 13.87
C ASP A 105 -15.82 10.73 13.15
N SER A 106 -15.94 11.13 11.89
CA SER A 106 -17.12 10.83 11.06
C SER A 106 -17.22 9.36 10.64
N GLY A 107 -16.23 8.53 10.96
CA GLY A 107 -16.12 7.16 10.46
C GLY A 107 -15.48 7.06 9.10
N ARG A 108 -15.14 8.19 8.49
CA ARG A 108 -14.40 8.23 7.23
C ARG A 108 -12.90 8.11 7.48
N TRP A 109 -12.16 7.92 6.40
CA TRP A 109 -10.71 7.84 6.44
C TRP A 109 -10.11 8.91 5.52
N MET A 110 -9.08 9.59 6.01
CA MET A 110 -8.27 10.47 5.18
C MET A 110 -7.07 9.67 4.68
N VAL A 111 -6.79 9.75 3.37
CA VAL A 111 -5.67 9.04 2.76
C VAL A 111 -4.69 10.07 2.21
N HIS A 112 -3.44 9.96 2.64
CA HIS A 112 -2.34 10.81 2.14
C HIS A 112 -1.31 9.92 1.47
N LEU A 113 -1.08 10.16 0.17
CA LEU A 113 -0.17 9.36 -0.63
C LEU A 113 1.16 10.05 -0.84
N SER A 114 2.22 9.26 -0.84
CA SER A 114 3.57 9.69 -1.21
C SER A 114 4.20 8.63 -2.10
N LEU A 115 5.04 9.06 -3.04
CA LEU A 115 5.81 8.13 -3.86
C LEU A 115 7.06 7.67 -3.10
N ILE A 116 7.42 6.40 -3.30
CA ILE A 116 8.73 5.90 -2.88
C ILE A 116 9.58 5.80 -4.14
N HIS A 117 10.70 6.49 -4.15
CA HIS A 117 11.64 6.45 -5.27
C HIS A 117 12.65 5.33 -5.04
N ILE A 118 12.36 4.16 -5.60
CA ILE A 118 13.23 2.98 -5.49
C ILE A 118 13.46 2.31 -6.83
#